data_2cdf80f29faaaed2dbd35fc26179e8c5
#
_entry.id   2cdf80f29faaaed2dbd35fc26179e8c5
#
_cell.length_a   1.000
_cell.length_b   1.000
_cell.length_c   1.000
_cell.angle_alpha   90.00
_cell.angle_beta   90.00
_cell.angle_gamma   90.00
#
_symmetry.space_group_name_H-M   'P 1'
#
loop_
_entity.id
_entity.type
_entity.pdbx_description
1 polymer ?
#
loop_
_entity_poly.entity_id
_entity_poly.type
_entity_poly.pdbx_seq_one_letter_code
_entity_poly.pdbx_strand_id
1 'polypeptide(L)'
;NPHTINVLLYTDLDLSLTGMANLFIVVTEAKASALRKLEVLSERELITGTATDAIAVAKPDTGQPGEIDFTGTGTDTGKAVYDLVETGITEAIKKNNGYEPDRNILTRLSERGITREQIVSTGFALLVGEKEDEQLRAKFISTLEKYSRDPNIHFLIAAGFYLEDEKERFDLKGDPGQLVADELLGMNIAEYIGGKNAMFNFFRYDSKKPGILENLPPFLDDVIGGLVAGCMTEIFEE
;
A
#
# COMPACT_ATOMS: atom_id res chain seq x y z
N ASN A 1 -7.19 -10.32 -5.50
CA ASN A 1 -6.38 -9.99 -6.69
C ASN A 1 -7.29 -9.80 -7.91
N PRO A 2 -7.08 -8.78 -8.74
CA PRO A 2 -7.75 -8.69 -10.04
C PRO A 2 -7.33 -9.92 -10.87
N HIS A 3 -8.31 -10.63 -11.42
CA HIS A 3 -8.02 -11.84 -12.20
C HIS A 3 -7.53 -11.52 -13.61
N THR A 4 -8.04 -10.45 -14.21
CA THR A 4 -7.67 -9.97 -15.56
C THR A 4 -8.20 -8.55 -15.76
N ILE A 5 -7.47 -7.75 -16.51
CA ILE A 5 -7.85 -6.38 -16.87
C ILE A 5 -7.91 -6.30 -18.39
N ASN A 6 -9.13 -6.28 -18.94
CA ASN A 6 -9.37 -6.12 -20.36
C ASN A 6 -9.82 -4.69 -20.65
N VAL A 7 -9.11 -4.00 -21.53
CA VAL A 7 -9.44 -2.64 -21.96
C VAL A 7 -9.86 -2.64 -23.43
N LEU A 8 -11.08 -2.19 -23.68
CA LEU A 8 -11.54 -1.89 -25.03
C LEU A 8 -11.66 -0.38 -25.18
N LEU A 9 -10.76 0.22 -25.98
CA LEU A 9 -10.80 1.62 -26.34
C LEU A 9 -11.45 1.78 -27.72
N TYR A 10 -12.62 2.41 -27.74
CA TYR A 10 -13.29 2.80 -28.99
C TYR A 10 -13.23 4.32 -29.13
N THR A 11 -12.83 4.81 -30.32
CA THR A 11 -12.72 6.23 -30.60
C THR A 11 -13.17 6.53 -32.02
N ASP A 12 -13.74 7.69 -32.26
CA ASP A 12 -14.09 8.26 -33.57
C ASP A 12 -13.01 9.19 -34.11
N LEU A 13 -11.89 9.33 -33.42
CA LEU A 13 -10.75 10.12 -33.88
C LEU A 13 -10.18 9.52 -35.20
N ASP A 14 -9.72 10.39 -36.07
CA ASP A 14 -9.12 10.01 -37.35
C ASP A 14 -7.67 9.53 -37.20
N LEU A 15 -7.54 8.39 -36.48
CA LEU A 15 -6.25 7.79 -36.18
C LEU A 15 -5.70 7.00 -37.39
N SER A 16 -4.41 7.17 -37.69
CA SER A 16 -3.67 6.22 -38.52
C SER A 16 -3.42 4.91 -37.78
N LEU A 17 -2.90 3.89 -38.44
CA LEU A 17 -2.46 2.65 -37.81
C LEU A 17 -1.34 2.92 -36.79
N THR A 18 -0.45 3.88 -37.06
CA THR A 18 0.60 4.32 -36.16
C THR A 18 0.00 4.95 -34.90
N GLY A 19 -0.97 5.85 -35.06
CA GLY A 19 -1.70 6.46 -33.95
C GLY A 19 -2.43 5.44 -33.09
N MET A 20 -3.09 4.46 -33.69
CA MET A 20 -3.73 3.35 -32.99
C MET A 20 -2.71 2.49 -32.21
N ALA A 21 -1.58 2.16 -32.84
CA ALA A 21 -0.51 1.39 -32.19
C ALA A 21 0.08 2.16 -30.98
N ASN A 22 0.24 3.48 -31.11
CA ASN A 22 0.77 4.32 -30.05
C ASN A 22 -0.17 4.37 -28.83
N LEU A 23 -1.49 4.24 -29.02
CA LEU A 23 -2.47 4.15 -27.92
C LEU A 23 -2.29 2.91 -27.04
N PHE A 24 -1.74 1.79 -27.53
CA PHE A 24 -1.44 0.65 -26.68
C PHE A 24 -0.44 1.01 -25.56
N ILE A 25 0.53 1.88 -25.89
CA ILE A 25 1.50 2.37 -24.89
C ILE A 25 0.77 3.21 -23.85
N VAL A 26 -0.04 4.17 -24.28
CA VAL A 26 -0.81 5.06 -23.39
C VAL A 26 -1.75 4.27 -22.45
N VAL A 27 -2.49 3.30 -23.00
CA VAL A 27 -3.38 2.44 -22.20
C VAL A 27 -2.58 1.61 -21.18
N THR A 28 -1.41 1.10 -21.57
CA THR A 28 -0.54 0.32 -20.68
C THR A 28 0.00 1.18 -19.54
N GLU A 29 0.48 2.40 -19.84
CA GLU A 29 0.95 3.36 -18.85
C GLU A 29 -0.16 3.75 -17.88
N ALA A 30 -1.35 4.08 -18.38
CA ALA A 30 -2.51 4.43 -17.57
C ALA A 30 -2.95 3.28 -16.64
N LYS A 31 -2.95 2.03 -17.16
CA LYS A 31 -3.23 0.83 -16.37
C LYS A 31 -2.22 0.66 -15.24
N ALA A 32 -0.94 0.74 -15.55
CA ALA A 32 0.12 0.60 -14.55
C ALA A 32 0.03 1.69 -13.47
N SER A 33 -0.29 2.93 -13.87
CA SER A 33 -0.50 4.04 -12.94
C SER A 33 -1.70 3.79 -12.02
N ALA A 34 -2.84 3.35 -12.55
CA ALA A 34 -4.03 3.04 -11.75
C ALA A 34 -3.75 1.98 -10.69
N LEU A 35 -3.07 0.89 -11.07
CA LEU A 35 -2.70 -0.19 -10.15
C LEU A 35 -1.74 0.28 -9.06
N ARG A 36 -0.75 1.11 -9.41
CA ARG A 36 0.18 1.69 -8.44
C ARG A 36 -0.49 2.68 -7.49
N LYS A 37 -1.35 3.56 -7.99
CA LYS A 37 -2.11 4.52 -7.15
C LYS A 37 -3.03 3.84 -6.15
N LEU A 38 -3.60 2.69 -6.52
CA LEU A 38 -4.41 1.87 -5.64
C LEU A 38 -3.57 0.94 -4.76
N GLU A 39 -2.26 0.87 -4.99
CA GLU A 39 -1.35 -0.09 -4.34
C GLU A 39 -1.88 -1.52 -4.41
N VAL A 40 -2.21 -1.96 -5.62
CA VAL A 40 -2.69 -3.32 -5.83
C VAL A 40 -1.53 -4.29 -5.71
N LEU A 41 -1.67 -5.25 -4.79
CA LEU A 41 -0.66 -6.25 -4.50
C LEU A 41 -1.05 -7.62 -5.06
N SER A 42 -0.06 -8.37 -5.51
CA SER A 42 -0.13 -9.82 -5.73
C SER A 42 1.06 -10.47 -5.04
N GLU A 43 0.82 -11.49 -4.22
CA GLU A 43 1.88 -12.15 -3.44
C GLU A 43 2.74 -11.18 -2.61
N ARG A 44 2.11 -10.10 -2.12
CA ARG A 44 2.69 -8.98 -1.34
C ARG A 44 3.56 -8.01 -2.13
N GLU A 45 3.64 -8.14 -3.46
CA GLU A 45 4.37 -7.24 -4.34
C GLU A 45 3.42 -6.34 -5.13
N LEU A 46 3.84 -5.09 -5.37
CA LEU A 46 3.09 -4.14 -6.20
C LEU A 46 3.08 -4.62 -7.66
N ILE A 47 1.88 -4.68 -8.25
CA ILE A 47 1.73 -5.11 -9.64
C ILE A 47 1.39 -3.95 -10.58
N THR A 48 1.75 -4.11 -11.85
CA THR A 48 1.42 -3.17 -12.95
C THR A 48 0.46 -3.79 -13.97
N GLY A 49 0.07 -5.03 -13.76
CA GLY A 49 -0.82 -5.79 -14.62
C GLY A 49 -1.06 -7.19 -14.09
N THR A 50 -1.85 -7.98 -14.81
CA THR A 50 -2.12 -9.40 -14.51
C THR A 50 -1.65 -10.27 -15.67
N ALA A 51 -1.60 -11.59 -15.48
CA ALA A 51 -1.07 -12.53 -16.47
C ALA A 51 -1.86 -12.59 -17.79
N THR A 52 -3.14 -12.19 -17.78
CA THR A 52 -4.07 -12.37 -18.90
C THR A 52 -4.68 -11.06 -19.41
N ASP A 53 -4.03 -9.93 -19.10
CA ASP A 53 -4.50 -8.62 -19.54
C ASP A 53 -4.53 -8.51 -21.07
N ALA A 54 -5.58 -7.86 -21.60
CA ALA A 54 -5.71 -7.60 -23.01
C ALA A 54 -6.12 -6.15 -23.29
N ILE A 55 -5.65 -5.62 -24.41
CA ILE A 55 -6.00 -4.28 -24.90
C ILE A 55 -6.47 -4.40 -26.33
N ALA A 56 -7.63 -3.81 -26.63
CA ALA A 56 -8.12 -3.63 -27.98
C ALA A 56 -8.37 -2.14 -28.25
N VAL A 57 -7.90 -1.64 -29.39
CA VAL A 57 -8.18 -0.29 -29.87
C VAL A 57 -8.97 -0.40 -31.17
N ALA A 58 -10.11 0.27 -31.23
CA ALA A 58 -10.98 0.25 -32.38
C ALA A 58 -11.45 1.65 -32.79
N LYS A 59 -11.61 1.86 -34.08
CA LYS A 59 -12.21 3.05 -34.67
C LYS A 59 -13.17 2.67 -35.82
N PRO A 60 -14.07 3.56 -36.25
CA PRO A 60 -14.84 3.33 -37.47
C PRO A 60 -13.92 3.13 -38.68
N ASP A 61 -14.27 2.18 -39.54
CA ASP A 61 -13.62 2.03 -40.85
C ASP A 61 -14.17 3.08 -41.83
N THR A 62 -13.36 4.06 -42.15
CA THR A 62 -13.72 5.12 -43.10
C THR A 62 -13.27 4.79 -44.55
N GLY A 63 -12.56 3.68 -44.72
CA GLY A 63 -11.96 3.28 -45.98
C GLY A 63 -10.76 4.15 -46.40
N GLN A 64 -10.31 5.09 -45.54
CA GLN A 64 -9.16 5.96 -45.73
C GLN A 64 -8.17 5.83 -44.57
N PRO A 65 -6.85 6.01 -44.83
CA PRO A 65 -5.87 6.15 -43.78
C PRO A 65 -6.20 7.38 -42.91
N GLY A 66 -6.15 7.22 -41.60
CA GLY A 66 -6.32 8.35 -40.68
C GLY A 66 -5.11 9.29 -40.67
N GLU A 67 -5.32 10.54 -40.25
CA GLU A 67 -4.31 11.60 -40.28
C GLU A 67 -3.50 11.71 -38.97
N ILE A 68 -4.02 11.21 -37.84
CA ILE A 68 -3.36 11.34 -36.52
C ILE A 68 -2.39 10.19 -36.32
N ASP A 69 -1.09 10.47 -36.43
CA ASP A 69 -0.01 9.47 -36.26
C ASP A 69 0.51 9.35 -34.83
N PHE A 70 0.41 10.42 -34.01
CA PHE A 70 1.01 10.47 -32.68
C PHE A 70 -0.06 10.69 -31.61
N THR A 71 -0.14 9.77 -30.68
CA THR A 71 -1.13 9.78 -29.58
C THR A 71 -0.48 9.50 -28.22
N GLY A 72 0.84 9.69 -28.09
CA GLY A 72 1.54 9.54 -26.80
C GLY A 72 1.06 10.52 -25.75
N THR A 73 1.37 10.27 -24.49
CA THR A 73 0.95 11.07 -23.33
C THR A 73 1.39 12.54 -23.35
N GLY A 74 2.32 12.91 -24.25
CA GLY A 74 2.69 14.29 -24.52
C GLY A 74 1.75 15.05 -25.48
N THR A 75 0.74 14.39 -26.07
CA THR A 75 -0.29 15.00 -26.92
C THR A 75 -1.61 15.15 -26.16
N ASP A 76 -2.47 16.07 -26.59
CA ASP A 76 -3.79 16.26 -25.98
C ASP A 76 -4.65 14.99 -26.06
N THR A 77 -4.60 14.30 -27.21
CA THR A 77 -5.30 13.01 -27.41
C THR A 77 -4.77 11.94 -26.43
N GLY A 78 -3.46 11.77 -26.36
CA GLY A 78 -2.85 10.78 -25.48
C GLY A 78 -3.14 11.04 -24.01
N LYS A 79 -3.09 12.31 -23.61
CA LYS A 79 -3.42 12.73 -22.24
C LYS A 79 -4.88 12.44 -21.91
N ALA A 80 -5.81 12.79 -22.80
CA ALA A 80 -7.23 12.51 -22.60
C ALA A 80 -7.53 11.00 -22.49
N VAL A 81 -6.90 10.19 -23.33
CA VAL A 81 -7.02 8.73 -23.27
C VAL A 81 -6.41 8.17 -21.97
N TYR A 82 -5.25 8.68 -21.58
CA TYR A 82 -4.60 8.29 -20.33
C TYR A 82 -5.53 8.52 -19.13
N ASP A 83 -6.06 9.74 -18.98
CA ASP A 83 -6.93 10.13 -17.87
C ASP A 83 -8.21 9.28 -17.86
N LEU A 84 -8.80 9.03 -19.04
CA LEU A 84 -10.00 8.19 -19.17
C LEU A 84 -9.73 6.75 -18.74
N VAL A 85 -8.66 6.15 -19.22
CA VAL A 85 -8.30 4.75 -18.93
C VAL A 85 -7.90 4.58 -17.47
N GLU A 86 -7.08 5.49 -16.94
CA GLU A 86 -6.67 5.45 -15.53
C GLU A 86 -7.90 5.52 -14.60
N THR A 87 -8.82 6.46 -14.88
CA THR A 87 -10.08 6.61 -14.13
C THR A 87 -10.94 5.35 -14.26
N GLY A 88 -11.14 4.86 -15.48
CA GLY A 88 -11.96 3.68 -15.73
C GLY A 88 -11.46 2.42 -15.03
N ILE A 89 -10.15 2.19 -15.05
CA ILE A 89 -9.53 1.05 -14.36
C ILE A 89 -9.64 1.22 -12.84
N THR A 90 -9.38 2.43 -12.33
CA THR A 90 -9.52 2.74 -10.90
C THR A 90 -10.93 2.41 -10.42
N GLU A 91 -11.96 2.90 -11.10
CA GLU A 91 -13.35 2.64 -10.74
C GLU A 91 -13.74 1.15 -10.89
N ALA A 92 -13.23 0.48 -11.91
CA ALA A 92 -13.47 -0.96 -12.10
C ALA A 92 -12.87 -1.79 -10.96
N ILE A 93 -11.66 -1.48 -10.53
CA ILE A 93 -10.98 -2.18 -9.44
C ILE A 93 -11.69 -1.92 -8.11
N LYS A 94 -12.05 -0.68 -7.80
CA LYS A 94 -12.86 -0.34 -6.62
C LYS A 94 -14.14 -1.17 -6.60
N LYS A 95 -14.91 -1.15 -7.68
CA LYS A 95 -16.19 -1.82 -7.77
C LYS A 95 -16.11 -3.34 -7.64
N ASN A 96 -15.12 -3.97 -8.26
CA ASN A 96 -15.03 -5.42 -8.35
C ASN A 96 -14.16 -6.06 -7.26
N ASN A 97 -13.18 -5.36 -6.73
CA ASN A 97 -12.20 -5.89 -5.79
C ASN A 97 -12.21 -5.20 -4.42
N GLY A 98 -12.97 -4.11 -4.26
CA GLY A 98 -13.06 -3.37 -3.00
C GLY A 98 -11.79 -2.61 -2.61
N TYR A 99 -10.89 -2.35 -3.56
CA TYR A 99 -9.70 -1.53 -3.34
C TYR A 99 -10.10 -0.06 -3.32
N GLU A 100 -10.13 0.53 -2.12
CA GLU A 100 -10.33 1.98 -1.96
C GLU A 100 -8.98 2.67 -1.74
N PRO A 101 -8.77 3.87 -2.36
CA PRO A 101 -7.51 4.60 -2.18
C PRO A 101 -7.26 5.03 -0.74
N ASP A 102 -8.33 5.27 0.01
CA ASP A 102 -8.36 5.75 1.39
C ASP A 102 -8.60 4.64 2.43
N ARG A 103 -8.44 3.37 2.02
CA ARG A 103 -8.58 2.25 2.96
C ARG A 103 -7.61 2.40 4.13
N ASN A 104 -8.08 2.06 5.33
CA ASN A 104 -7.34 2.27 6.56
C ASN A 104 -6.03 1.45 6.60
N ILE A 105 -5.12 1.85 7.49
CA ILE A 105 -3.80 1.26 7.53
C ILE A 105 -3.81 -0.22 7.94
N LEU A 106 -4.76 -0.68 8.74
CA LEU A 106 -4.89 -2.11 9.09
C LEU A 106 -5.25 -2.97 7.88
N THR A 107 -6.07 -2.43 6.97
CA THR A 107 -6.37 -3.10 5.70
C THR A 107 -5.10 -3.23 4.86
N ARG A 108 -4.32 -2.14 4.73
CA ARG A 108 -3.05 -2.14 3.98
C ARG A 108 -2.02 -3.08 4.59
N LEU A 109 -1.95 -3.17 5.91
CA LEU A 109 -1.11 -4.14 6.63
C LEU A 109 -1.56 -5.58 6.35
N SER A 110 -2.88 -5.83 6.39
CA SER A 110 -3.45 -7.15 6.09
C SER A 110 -3.14 -7.62 4.65
N GLU A 111 -3.18 -6.71 3.69
CA GLU A 111 -2.79 -6.97 2.30
C GLU A 111 -1.32 -7.40 2.18
N ARG A 112 -0.46 -6.93 3.09
CA ARG A 112 0.95 -7.32 3.22
C ARG A 112 1.18 -8.54 4.13
N GLY A 113 0.08 -9.16 4.58
CA GLY A 113 0.11 -10.37 5.41
C GLY A 113 0.31 -10.10 6.90
N ILE A 114 0.15 -8.86 7.36
CA ILE A 114 0.21 -8.47 8.77
C ILE A 114 -1.21 -8.28 9.27
N THR A 115 -1.77 -9.31 9.88
CA THR A 115 -3.17 -9.29 10.32
C THR A 115 -3.35 -8.56 11.64
N ARG A 116 -4.55 -7.98 11.86
CA ARG A 116 -4.93 -7.36 13.14
C ARG A 116 -4.70 -8.31 14.32
N GLU A 117 -5.06 -9.58 14.16
CA GLU A 117 -4.92 -10.58 15.20
C GLU A 117 -3.46 -10.82 15.60
N GLN A 118 -2.55 -10.85 14.64
CA GLN A 118 -1.11 -10.95 14.91
C GLN A 118 -0.59 -9.73 15.66
N ILE A 119 -1.02 -8.52 15.29
CA ILE A 119 -0.65 -7.28 15.99
C ILE A 119 -1.14 -7.33 17.46
N VAL A 120 -2.39 -7.73 17.66
CA VAL A 120 -2.98 -7.87 19.00
C VAL A 120 -2.20 -8.88 19.83
N SER A 121 -1.97 -10.08 19.31
CA SER A 121 -1.22 -11.13 20.01
C SER A 121 0.21 -10.71 20.33
N THR A 122 0.86 -9.95 19.45
CA THR A 122 2.19 -9.38 19.68
C THR A 122 2.17 -8.40 20.86
N GLY A 123 1.12 -7.56 20.97
CA GLY A 123 0.96 -6.62 22.07
C GLY A 123 0.99 -7.32 23.43
N PHE A 124 0.28 -8.42 23.55
CA PHE A 124 0.21 -9.16 24.82
C PHE A 124 1.41 -10.07 25.11
N ALA A 125 2.27 -10.33 24.14
CA ALA A 125 3.40 -11.24 24.30
C ALA A 125 4.44 -10.78 25.35
N LEU A 126 4.53 -9.47 25.61
CA LEU A 126 5.43 -8.90 26.65
C LEU A 126 4.69 -8.32 27.85
N LEU A 127 3.43 -8.66 28.03
CA LEU A 127 2.65 -8.23 29.21
C LEU A 127 3.25 -8.79 30.50
N VAL A 128 3.48 -7.92 31.48
CA VAL A 128 4.05 -8.29 32.78
C VAL A 128 3.21 -7.67 33.91
N GLY A 129 2.91 -8.47 34.93
CA GLY A 129 2.18 -8.02 36.13
C GLY A 129 0.67 -8.06 36.00
N GLU A 130 0.13 -8.07 34.81
CA GLU A 130 -1.29 -8.21 34.53
C GLU A 130 -1.53 -9.50 33.73
N LYS A 131 -2.76 -9.99 33.74
CA LYS A 131 -3.18 -11.09 32.89
C LYS A 131 -3.99 -10.54 31.73
N GLU A 132 -3.73 -11.07 30.55
CA GLU A 132 -4.60 -10.83 29.41
C GLU A 132 -6.02 -11.32 29.74
N ASP A 133 -6.99 -10.41 29.66
CA ASP A 133 -8.40 -10.71 29.76
C ASP A 133 -9.15 -10.08 28.58
N GLU A 134 -10.43 -10.43 28.46
CA GLU A 134 -11.25 -9.93 27.34
C GLU A 134 -11.40 -8.41 27.35
N GLN A 135 -11.44 -7.78 28.52
CA GLN A 135 -11.60 -6.34 28.66
C GLN A 135 -10.36 -5.60 28.20
N LEU A 136 -9.18 -6.04 28.62
CA LEU A 136 -7.90 -5.45 28.22
C LEU A 136 -7.66 -5.64 26.72
N ARG A 137 -8.00 -6.82 26.22
CA ARG A 137 -7.93 -7.12 24.78
C ARG A 137 -8.86 -6.21 23.96
N ALA A 138 -10.09 -6.01 24.42
CA ALA A 138 -11.04 -5.09 23.77
C ALA A 138 -10.55 -3.64 23.79
N LYS A 139 -9.95 -3.17 24.89
CA LYS A 139 -9.31 -1.85 24.95
C LYS A 139 -8.21 -1.70 23.93
N PHE A 140 -7.29 -2.67 23.86
CA PHE A 140 -6.20 -2.64 22.86
C PHE A 140 -6.74 -2.59 21.43
N ILE A 141 -7.72 -3.43 21.11
CA ILE A 141 -8.35 -3.43 19.78
C ILE A 141 -8.98 -2.07 19.47
N SER A 142 -9.71 -1.48 20.43
CA SER A 142 -10.32 -0.16 20.26
C SER A 142 -9.28 0.94 20.02
N THR A 143 -8.18 0.92 20.76
CA THR A 143 -7.05 1.85 20.58
C THR A 143 -6.38 1.66 19.23
N LEU A 144 -6.13 0.43 18.83
CA LEU A 144 -5.57 0.11 17.51
C LEU A 144 -6.48 0.59 16.37
N GLU A 145 -7.79 0.40 16.48
CA GLU A 145 -8.78 0.88 15.52
C GLU A 145 -8.87 2.41 15.48
N LYS A 146 -8.77 3.10 16.62
CA LYS A 146 -8.68 4.56 16.72
C LYS A 146 -7.51 5.08 15.90
N TYR A 147 -6.30 4.58 16.15
CA TYR A 147 -5.09 5.02 15.47
C TYR A 147 -4.96 4.52 14.03
N SER A 148 -5.62 3.44 13.68
CA SER A 148 -5.67 2.99 12.28
C SER A 148 -6.32 4.00 11.31
N ARG A 149 -7.10 4.93 11.85
CA ARG A 149 -7.78 6.00 11.11
C ARG A 149 -7.09 7.36 11.26
N ASP A 150 -6.05 7.44 12.09
CA ASP A 150 -5.28 8.66 12.27
C ASP A 150 -4.37 8.90 11.07
N PRO A 151 -4.46 10.07 10.39
CA PRO A 151 -3.64 10.35 9.22
C PRO A 151 -2.13 10.34 9.50
N ASN A 152 -1.70 10.78 10.71
CA ASN A 152 -0.27 10.79 11.05
C ASN A 152 0.28 9.37 11.16
N ILE A 153 -0.45 8.49 11.84
CA ILE A 153 -0.10 7.06 11.93
C ILE A 153 -0.14 6.41 10.55
N HIS A 154 -1.15 6.73 9.74
CA HIS A 154 -1.22 6.24 8.37
C HIS A 154 0.04 6.60 7.57
N PHE A 155 0.46 7.87 7.60
CA PHE A 155 1.62 8.34 6.84
C PHE A 155 2.95 7.77 7.37
N LEU A 156 3.10 7.64 8.69
CA LEU A 156 4.31 7.04 9.27
C LEU A 156 4.45 5.56 8.88
N ILE A 157 3.38 4.78 8.95
CA ILE A 157 3.40 3.38 8.52
C ILE A 157 3.59 3.26 7.00
N ALA A 158 2.96 4.13 6.21
CA ALA A 158 3.17 4.17 4.76
C ALA A 158 4.62 4.51 4.38
N ALA A 159 5.30 5.34 5.17
CA ALA A 159 6.74 5.58 5.01
C ALA A 159 7.55 4.29 5.23
N GLY A 160 7.18 3.46 6.21
CA GLY A 160 7.78 2.14 6.40
C GLY A 160 7.58 1.20 5.19
N PHE A 161 6.40 1.21 4.57
CA PHE A 161 6.19 0.48 3.31
C PHE A 161 7.11 0.96 2.20
N TYR A 162 7.26 2.29 2.07
CA TYR A 162 8.14 2.87 1.07
C TYR A 162 9.61 2.49 1.31
N LEU A 163 10.08 2.52 2.55
CA LEU A 163 11.45 2.08 2.88
C LEU A 163 11.66 0.61 2.51
N GLU A 164 10.70 -0.26 2.80
CA GLU A 164 10.78 -1.67 2.44
C GLU A 164 10.82 -1.88 0.92
N ASP A 165 10.02 -1.12 0.15
CA ASP A 165 10.01 -1.18 -1.32
C ASP A 165 11.32 -0.64 -1.94
N GLU A 166 12.01 0.31 -1.27
CA GLU A 166 13.24 0.96 -1.76
C GLU A 166 14.55 0.27 -1.32
N LYS A 167 14.47 -0.69 -0.39
CA LYS A 167 15.67 -1.33 0.21
C LYS A 167 16.67 -1.90 -0.80
N GLU A 168 16.15 -2.43 -1.92
CA GLU A 168 17.00 -3.03 -2.96
C GLU A 168 17.92 -2.02 -3.64
N ARG A 169 17.55 -0.73 -3.66
CA ARG A 169 18.37 0.34 -4.26
C ARG A 169 19.68 0.58 -3.49
N PHE A 170 19.70 0.21 -2.22
CA PHE A 170 20.85 0.44 -1.34
C PHE A 170 21.65 -0.84 -1.05
N ASP A 171 21.33 -1.96 -1.73
CA ASP A 171 21.95 -3.28 -1.49
C ASP A 171 21.95 -3.66 0.00
N LEU A 172 20.87 -3.30 0.70
CA LEU A 172 20.72 -3.57 2.12
C LEU A 172 20.36 -5.04 2.31
N LYS A 173 21.28 -5.80 2.90
CA LYS A 173 21.09 -7.20 3.27
C LYS A 173 20.89 -7.31 4.77
N GLY A 174 19.67 -7.65 5.15
CA GLY A 174 19.29 -7.73 6.56
C GLY A 174 19.05 -6.35 7.17
N ASP A 175 19.16 -6.27 8.47
CA ASP A 175 19.04 -5.07 9.27
C ASP A 175 20.46 -4.62 9.67
N PRO A 176 21.10 -3.73 8.88
CA PRO A 176 22.42 -3.23 9.22
C PRO A 176 22.31 -2.25 10.38
N GLY A 177 22.99 -2.50 11.49
CA GLY A 177 22.98 -1.66 12.71
C GLY A 177 23.42 -0.19 12.56
N GLN A 178 23.53 0.29 11.32
CA GLN A 178 23.76 1.69 10.97
C GLN A 178 22.52 2.33 10.33
N LEU A 179 21.53 1.52 9.98
CA LEU A 179 20.25 1.95 9.47
C LEU A 179 19.38 2.29 10.68
N VAL A 180 18.91 3.52 10.75
CA VAL A 180 18.10 4.04 11.88
C VAL A 180 16.79 4.66 11.40
N ALA A 181 16.46 4.53 10.12
CA ALA A 181 15.28 5.16 9.55
C ALA A 181 13.99 4.52 10.05
N ASP A 182 13.97 3.23 10.19
CA ASP A 182 12.90 2.40 10.71
C ASP A 182 12.72 2.57 12.22
N GLU A 183 13.79 2.55 12.99
CA GLU A 183 13.74 2.84 14.43
C GLU A 183 13.18 4.26 14.67
N LEU A 184 13.59 5.26 13.88
CA LEU A 184 13.03 6.60 13.99
C LEU A 184 11.53 6.63 13.70
N LEU A 185 11.05 5.88 12.71
CA LEU A 185 9.63 5.76 12.45
C LEU A 185 8.90 5.05 13.59
N GLY A 186 9.42 3.93 14.08
CA GLY A 186 8.87 3.17 15.20
C GLY A 186 8.80 4.00 16.48
N MET A 187 9.88 4.69 16.83
CA MET A 187 9.93 5.61 17.96
C MET A 187 8.89 6.74 17.86
N ASN A 188 8.78 7.38 16.69
CA ASN A 188 7.82 8.46 16.49
C ASN A 188 6.36 7.97 16.55
N ILE A 189 6.07 6.78 16.02
CA ILE A 189 4.75 6.15 16.15
C ILE A 189 4.43 5.89 17.62
N ALA A 190 5.35 5.28 18.36
CA ALA A 190 5.16 4.97 19.77
C ALA A 190 4.93 6.24 20.61
N GLU A 191 5.78 7.27 20.42
CA GLU A 191 5.68 8.54 21.15
C GLU A 191 4.37 9.28 20.80
N TYR A 192 3.98 9.28 19.54
CA TYR A 192 2.74 9.93 19.10
C TYR A 192 1.49 9.30 19.75
N ILE A 193 1.48 7.98 19.92
CA ILE A 193 0.34 7.25 20.49
C ILE A 193 0.33 7.32 22.02
N GLY A 194 1.42 6.92 22.67
CA GLY A 194 1.49 6.70 24.12
C GLY A 194 2.56 7.54 24.82
N GLY A 195 2.99 8.64 24.21
CA GLY A 195 3.95 9.57 24.81
C GLY A 195 5.33 8.95 25.08
N LYS A 196 6.11 9.61 25.95
CA LYS A 196 7.50 9.21 26.21
C LYS A 196 7.63 7.81 26.82
N ASN A 197 6.65 7.37 27.58
CA ASN A 197 6.65 6.03 28.18
C ASN A 197 6.56 4.94 27.11
N ALA A 198 5.85 5.21 26.03
CA ALA A 198 5.76 4.28 24.90
C ALA A 198 7.09 4.06 24.18
N MET A 199 8.02 5.04 24.20
CA MET A 199 9.35 4.86 23.64
C MET A 199 10.15 3.78 24.38
N PHE A 200 10.08 3.75 25.73
CA PHE A 200 10.70 2.69 26.52
C PHE A 200 10.06 1.32 26.23
N ASN A 201 8.74 1.31 26.01
CA ASN A 201 8.05 0.10 25.64
C ASN A 201 8.42 -0.34 24.21
N PHE A 202 8.59 0.60 23.28
CA PHE A 202 9.09 0.31 21.94
C PHE A 202 10.44 -0.42 21.97
N PHE A 203 11.43 0.07 22.73
CA PHE A 203 12.72 -0.62 22.86
C PHE A 203 12.62 -2.04 23.41
N ARG A 204 11.60 -2.34 24.23
CA ARG A 204 11.35 -3.70 24.70
C ARG A 204 10.84 -4.61 23.58
N TYR A 205 9.91 -4.11 22.74
CA TYR A 205 9.40 -4.86 21.59
C TYR A 205 10.47 -5.04 20.53
N ASP A 206 11.22 -4.00 20.23
CA ASP A 206 12.34 -4.05 19.30
C ASP A 206 13.40 -5.06 19.74
N SER A 207 13.91 -4.97 20.97
CA SER A 207 14.93 -5.88 21.49
C SER A 207 14.48 -7.35 21.60
N LYS A 208 13.19 -7.62 21.79
CA LYS A 208 12.66 -8.97 21.98
C LYS A 208 12.04 -9.57 20.75
N LYS A 209 11.65 -8.73 19.80
CA LYS A 209 10.97 -9.09 18.55
C LYS A 209 9.87 -10.16 18.76
N PRO A 210 8.92 -9.98 19.71
CA PRO A 210 7.92 -11.00 19.99
C PRO A 210 6.88 -11.13 18.88
N GLY A 211 6.27 -12.30 18.79
CA GLY A 211 5.15 -12.56 17.91
C GLY A 211 5.49 -12.35 16.45
N ILE A 212 4.72 -11.50 15.74
CA ILE A 212 4.96 -11.27 14.33
C ILE A 212 6.27 -10.52 14.05
N LEU A 213 6.78 -9.72 14.99
CA LEU A 213 7.95 -8.87 14.77
C LEU A 213 9.19 -9.68 14.37
N GLU A 214 9.35 -10.90 14.88
CA GLU A 214 10.46 -11.79 14.52
C GLU A 214 10.51 -12.14 13.03
N ASN A 215 9.37 -12.10 12.35
CA ASN A 215 9.22 -12.58 10.98
C ASN A 215 8.88 -11.46 9.99
N LEU A 216 8.90 -10.20 10.42
CA LEU A 216 8.67 -9.06 9.55
C LEU A 216 9.94 -8.69 8.79
N PRO A 217 9.78 -8.07 7.61
CA PRO A 217 10.89 -7.41 6.93
C PRO A 217 11.52 -6.30 7.79
N PRO A 218 12.83 -5.99 7.59
CA PRO A 218 13.60 -5.12 8.48
C PRO A 218 13.00 -3.75 8.75
N PHE A 219 12.34 -3.13 7.75
CA PHE A 219 11.73 -1.80 7.94
C PHE A 219 10.33 -1.82 8.55
N LEU A 220 9.69 -2.98 8.60
CA LEU A 220 8.32 -3.09 9.11
C LEU A 220 8.25 -3.58 10.54
N ASP A 221 9.25 -4.28 11.04
CA ASP A 221 9.24 -4.77 12.40
C ASP A 221 9.28 -3.63 13.43
N ASP A 222 10.11 -2.61 13.23
CA ASP A 222 10.18 -1.44 14.09
C ASP A 222 8.93 -0.55 13.98
N VAL A 223 8.43 -0.36 12.76
CA VAL A 223 7.19 0.40 12.52
C VAL A 223 5.99 -0.26 13.23
N ILE A 224 5.86 -1.57 13.12
CA ILE A 224 4.81 -2.33 13.82
C ILE A 224 5.10 -2.44 15.32
N GLY A 225 6.36 -2.57 15.71
CA GLY A 225 6.81 -2.48 17.10
C GLY A 225 6.39 -1.19 17.76
N GLY A 226 6.57 -0.06 17.07
CA GLY A 226 6.12 1.26 17.52
C GLY A 226 4.61 1.36 17.69
N LEU A 227 3.85 0.86 16.74
CA LEU A 227 2.38 0.82 16.81
C LEU A 227 1.89 -0.01 18.01
N VAL A 228 2.47 -1.20 18.18
CA VAL A 228 2.15 -2.09 19.31
C VAL A 228 2.51 -1.45 20.63
N ALA A 229 3.71 -0.92 20.76
CA ALA A 229 4.21 -0.29 21.99
C ALA A 229 3.38 0.93 22.39
N GLY A 230 3.05 1.78 21.42
CA GLY A 230 2.19 2.94 21.64
C GLY A 230 0.81 2.54 22.15
N CYS A 231 0.13 1.65 21.46
CA CYS A 231 -1.20 1.17 21.85
C CYS A 231 -1.19 0.48 23.20
N MET A 232 -0.18 -0.36 23.49
CA MET A 232 -0.05 -1.02 24.80
C MET A 232 0.19 -0.01 25.92
N THR A 233 0.95 1.03 25.67
CA THR A 233 1.18 2.06 26.71
C THR A 233 -0.09 2.86 26.97
N GLU A 234 -0.80 3.30 25.94
CA GLU A 234 -2.03 4.11 26.08
C GLU A 234 -3.11 3.40 26.90
N ILE A 235 -3.33 2.10 26.71
CA ILE A 235 -4.38 1.37 27.45
C ILE A 235 -4.12 1.24 28.94
N PHE A 236 -2.89 1.51 29.40
CA PHE A 236 -2.52 1.52 30.83
C PHE A 236 -2.37 2.94 31.41
N GLU A 237 -2.38 3.98 30.60
CA GLU A 237 -2.31 5.38 31.04
C GLU A 237 -3.71 6.02 31.19
N GLU A 238 -4.77 5.41 30.62
CA GLU A 238 -6.18 5.75 30.86
C GLU A 238 -6.72 5.11 32.14
#